data_fedcfe1281c4a8a3717f1c0189c04f03
#
_entry.id   fedcfe1281c4a8a3717f1c0189c04f03
#
_cell.length_a   1.000
_cell.length_b   1.000
_cell.length_c   1.000
_cell.angle_alpha   90.00
_cell.angle_beta   90.00
_cell.angle_gamma   90.00
#
_symmetry.space_group_name_H-M   'P 1'
#
loop_
_entity.id
_entity.type
_entity.pdbx_description
1 polymer ?
#
loop_
_entity_poly.entity_id
_entity_poly.type
_entity_poly.pdbx_seq_one_letter_code
_entity_poly.pdbx_strand_id
1 'polypeptide(L)'
;MIYRHNETVSAKALSDLREAVGWNRMESEYENPLMTSYYHIAVYAKDELVGYIDCVSNGVTDAYIQDLMIHPDYQGKGVGTELMNQMIKYLKEKRIYMISVVFEENLKPFYDKFGFYPMLCGQMETFNSK
;
A
#
# COMPACT_ATOMS: atom_id res chain seq x y z
N MET A 1 17.48 4.54 -4.84
CA MET A 1 16.02 4.40 -4.97
C MET A 1 15.35 5.76 -4.82
N ILE A 2 14.33 5.99 -5.64
CA ILE A 2 13.62 7.26 -5.66
C ILE A 2 12.20 7.01 -5.17
N TYR A 3 11.77 7.78 -4.16
CA TYR A 3 10.41 7.73 -3.62
C TYR A 3 9.61 8.88 -4.22
N ARG A 4 8.53 8.57 -4.91
CA ARG A 4 7.68 9.57 -5.57
C ARG A 4 6.31 9.57 -4.95
N HIS A 5 5.91 10.74 -4.47
CA HIS A 5 4.65 10.92 -3.76
C HIS A 5 3.56 11.36 -4.72
N ASN A 6 2.49 10.60 -4.75
CA ASN A 6 1.24 10.91 -5.44
C ASN A 6 1.39 11.22 -6.94
N GLU A 7 2.42 10.68 -7.56
CA GLU A 7 2.61 10.78 -9.02
C GLU A 7 1.97 9.58 -9.69
N THR A 8 1.50 9.77 -10.90
CA THR A 8 0.81 8.72 -11.64
C THR A 8 1.72 7.50 -11.85
N VAL A 9 1.18 6.33 -11.56
CA VAL A 9 1.83 5.04 -11.81
C VAL A 9 0.98 4.27 -12.82
N SER A 10 1.59 3.67 -13.83
CA SER A 10 0.84 2.96 -14.85
C SER A 10 0.18 1.71 -14.30
N ALA A 11 -0.99 1.38 -14.85
CA ALA A 11 -1.71 0.15 -14.47
C ALA A 11 -0.84 -1.07 -14.70
N LYS A 12 -0.06 -1.09 -15.80
CA LYS A 12 0.83 -2.20 -16.09
C LYS A 12 1.90 -2.36 -15.03
N ALA A 13 2.55 -1.26 -14.62
CA ALA A 13 3.62 -1.33 -13.62
C ALA A 13 3.08 -1.83 -12.28
N LEU A 14 1.91 -1.34 -11.85
CA LEU A 14 1.29 -1.81 -10.62
C LEU A 14 0.92 -3.29 -10.70
N SER A 15 0.37 -3.71 -11.83
CA SER A 15 -0.02 -5.10 -12.03
C SER A 15 1.19 -6.03 -12.07
N ASP A 16 2.28 -5.60 -12.68
CA ASP A 16 3.53 -6.35 -12.69
C ASP A 16 4.07 -6.51 -11.26
N LEU A 17 4.01 -5.45 -10.47
CA LEU A 17 4.46 -5.51 -9.07
C LEU A 17 3.57 -6.42 -8.24
N ARG A 18 2.23 -6.35 -8.41
CA ARG A 18 1.32 -7.27 -7.74
C ARG A 18 1.68 -8.72 -8.04
N GLU A 19 1.90 -9.03 -9.31
CA GLU A 19 2.26 -10.38 -9.71
C GLU A 19 3.59 -10.82 -9.09
N ALA A 20 4.56 -9.92 -9.03
CA ALA A 20 5.86 -10.21 -8.45
C ALA A 20 5.78 -10.57 -6.97
N VAL A 21 4.82 -10.01 -6.23
CA VAL A 21 4.62 -10.35 -4.82
C VAL A 21 3.62 -11.49 -4.61
N GLY A 22 3.15 -12.12 -5.69
CA GLY A 22 2.27 -13.28 -5.61
C GLY A 22 0.78 -12.97 -5.60
N TRP A 23 0.39 -11.74 -5.93
CA TRP A 23 -1.01 -11.33 -5.97
C TRP A 23 -1.53 -11.35 -7.41
N ASN A 24 -2.86 -11.28 -7.56
CA ASN A 24 -3.48 -11.18 -8.88
C ASN A 24 -3.18 -9.80 -9.50
N ARG A 25 -3.16 -9.76 -10.83
CA ARG A 25 -2.71 -8.56 -11.54
C ARG A 25 -3.64 -7.37 -11.40
N MET A 26 -4.94 -7.55 -11.58
CA MET A 26 -5.95 -6.49 -11.49
C MET A 26 -5.70 -5.30 -12.44
N GLU A 27 -5.17 -5.56 -13.62
CA GLU A 27 -4.79 -4.49 -14.54
C GLU A 27 -6.00 -3.69 -15.02
N SER A 28 -7.08 -4.39 -15.37
CA SER A 28 -8.30 -3.71 -15.80
C SER A 28 -8.92 -2.85 -14.69
N GLU A 29 -8.79 -3.31 -13.45
CA GLU A 29 -9.28 -2.53 -12.30
C GLU A 29 -8.47 -1.24 -12.13
N TYR A 30 -7.15 -1.30 -12.29
CA TYR A 30 -6.31 -0.11 -12.20
C TYR A 30 -6.59 0.89 -13.33
N GLU A 31 -7.13 0.43 -14.44
CA GLU A 31 -7.51 1.30 -15.56
C GLU A 31 -8.86 1.97 -15.35
N ASN A 32 -9.63 1.51 -14.38
CA ASN A 32 -10.93 2.10 -14.09
C ASN A 32 -10.73 3.48 -13.46
N PRO A 33 -11.33 4.54 -14.01
CA PRO A 33 -11.14 5.89 -13.47
C PRO A 33 -11.68 6.09 -12.06
N LEU A 34 -12.51 5.17 -11.55
CA LEU A 34 -12.97 5.22 -10.17
C LEU A 34 -11.94 4.65 -9.20
N MET A 35 -10.93 3.94 -9.71
CA MET A 35 -9.88 3.33 -8.88
C MET A 35 -8.85 4.40 -8.51
N THR A 36 -9.15 5.16 -7.47
CA THR A 36 -8.27 6.24 -7.01
C THR A 36 -7.90 6.01 -5.55
N SER A 37 -6.70 6.44 -5.19
CA SER A 37 -6.27 6.49 -3.79
C SER A 37 -6.39 7.92 -3.28
N TYR A 38 -6.47 8.06 -1.95
CA TYR A 38 -6.34 9.38 -1.33
C TYR A 38 -4.92 9.88 -1.48
N TYR A 39 -3.95 8.97 -1.29
CA TYR A 39 -2.54 9.27 -1.43
C TYR A 39 -1.79 7.98 -1.73
N HIS A 40 -0.72 8.07 -2.49
CA HIS A 40 0.13 6.90 -2.73
C HIS A 40 1.59 7.33 -2.86
N ILE A 41 2.48 6.38 -2.62
CA ILE A 41 3.92 6.57 -2.73
C ILE A 41 4.48 5.40 -3.51
N ALA A 42 5.27 5.69 -4.53
CA ALA A 42 5.89 4.67 -5.37
C ALA A 42 7.41 4.77 -5.25
N VAL A 43 8.08 3.62 -5.28
CA VAL A 43 9.54 3.54 -5.19
C VAL A 43 10.07 3.00 -6.51
N TYR A 44 11.03 3.70 -7.07
CA TYR A 44 11.67 3.31 -8.33
C TYR A 44 13.15 3.03 -8.10
N ALA A 45 13.63 1.97 -8.72
CA ALA A 45 15.05 1.65 -8.81
C ALA A 45 15.36 1.45 -10.29
N LYS A 46 16.27 2.25 -10.84
CA LYS A 46 16.64 2.18 -12.26
C LYS A 46 15.40 2.27 -13.16
N ASP A 47 14.52 3.20 -12.85
CA ASP A 47 13.27 3.45 -13.59
C ASP A 47 12.25 2.33 -13.52
N GLU A 48 12.47 1.33 -12.67
CA GLU A 48 11.54 0.22 -12.47
C GLU A 48 10.80 0.40 -11.17
N LEU A 49 9.48 0.17 -11.17
CA LEU A 49 8.67 0.23 -9.96
C LEU A 49 8.99 -0.98 -9.09
N VAL A 50 9.56 -0.73 -7.91
CA VAL A 50 9.95 -1.81 -6.99
C VAL A 50 9.23 -1.78 -5.67
N GLY A 51 8.49 -0.72 -5.37
CA GLY A 51 7.71 -0.63 -4.14
C GLY A 51 6.54 0.31 -4.29
N TYR A 52 5.51 0.10 -3.48
CA TYR A 52 4.28 0.87 -3.59
C TYR A 52 3.48 0.78 -2.29
N ILE A 53 2.78 1.84 -1.96
CA ILE A 53 1.82 1.88 -0.86
C ILE A 53 0.76 2.91 -1.20
N ASP A 54 -0.50 2.63 -0.85
CA ASP A 54 -1.53 3.65 -0.98
C ASP A 54 -2.49 3.62 0.20
N CYS A 55 -3.43 4.54 0.21
CA CYS A 55 -4.47 4.57 1.23
C CYS A 55 -5.75 5.13 0.65
N VAL A 56 -6.86 4.70 1.23
CA VAL A 56 -8.17 5.31 1.00
C VAL A 56 -8.54 6.10 2.25
N SER A 57 -9.25 7.21 2.06
CA SER A 57 -9.57 8.10 3.17
C SER A 57 -10.70 9.04 2.78
N ASN A 58 -11.46 9.46 3.78
CA ASN A 58 -12.42 10.56 3.58
C ASN A 58 -11.71 11.93 3.65
N GLY A 59 -10.39 11.93 3.90
CA GLY A 59 -9.60 13.16 3.96
C GLY A 59 -9.73 13.94 5.27
N VAL A 60 -10.48 13.44 6.22
CA VAL A 60 -10.78 14.17 7.47
C VAL A 60 -10.52 13.32 8.71
N THR A 61 -11.15 12.14 8.80
CA THR A 61 -11.12 11.37 10.05
C THR A 61 -10.38 10.04 9.94
N ASP A 62 -10.56 9.30 8.84
CA ASP A 62 -10.11 7.92 8.75
C ASP A 62 -9.30 7.68 7.49
N ALA A 63 -8.28 6.85 7.61
CA ALA A 63 -7.51 6.37 6.46
C ALA A 63 -7.26 4.87 6.63
N TYR A 64 -7.36 4.16 5.52
CA TYR A 64 -7.04 2.74 5.45
C TYR A 64 -5.85 2.58 4.51
N ILE A 65 -4.70 2.17 5.09
CA ILE A 65 -3.49 1.92 4.32
C ILE A 65 -3.63 0.57 3.63
N GLN A 66 -3.35 0.54 2.33
CA GLN A 66 -3.50 -0.66 1.50
C GLN A 66 -2.27 -0.91 0.64
N ASP A 67 -2.22 -2.11 0.11
CA ASP A 67 -1.37 -2.48 -1.02
C ASP A 67 0.11 -2.14 -0.83
N LEU A 68 0.63 -2.40 0.37
CA LEU A 68 2.08 -2.31 0.58
C LEU A 68 2.73 -3.47 -0.16
N MET A 69 3.48 -3.16 -1.20
CA MET A 69 4.14 -4.14 -2.06
C MET A 69 5.60 -3.79 -2.22
N ILE A 70 6.48 -4.75 -2.00
CA ILE A 70 7.91 -4.59 -2.27
C ILE A 70 8.36 -5.75 -3.16
N HIS A 71 8.92 -5.43 -4.31
CA HIS A 71 9.44 -6.45 -5.21
C HIS A 71 10.39 -7.38 -4.45
N PRO A 72 10.31 -8.71 -4.67
CA PRO A 72 11.12 -9.66 -3.90
C PRO A 72 12.61 -9.35 -3.89
N ASP A 73 13.17 -8.84 -4.99
CA ASP A 73 14.59 -8.51 -5.06
C ASP A 73 14.99 -7.33 -4.19
N TYR A 74 14.01 -6.60 -3.66
CA TYR A 74 14.24 -5.40 -2.85
C TYR A 74 13.71 -5.55 -1.42
N GLN A 75 13.23 -6.73 -1.07
CA GLN A 75 12.78 -7.01 0.30
C GLN A 75 13.97 -7.16 1.23
N GLY A 76 13.74 -6.93 2.52
CA GLY A 76 14.79 -7.03 3.53
C GLY A 76 15.78 -5.88 3.52
N LYS A 77 15.47 -4.79 2.82
CA LYS A 77 16.37 -3.61 2.71
C LYS A 77 15.76 -2.35 3.33
N GLY A 78 14.66 -2.50 4.07
CA GLY A 78 14.03 -1.37 4.74
C GLY A 78 13.09 -0.54 3.89
N VAL A 79 12.80 -0.95 2.66
CA VAL A 79 11.92 -0.18 1.76
C VAL A 79 10.49 -0.15 2.31
N GLY A 80 9.98 -1.29 2.78
CA GLY A 80 8.63 -1.34 3.35
C GLY A 80 8.49 -0.46 4.58
N THR A 81 9.49 -0.48 5.46
CA THR A 81 9.51 0.37 6.64
C THR A 81 9.51 1.85 6.25
N GLU A 82 10.31 2.20 5.25
CA GLU A 82 10.38 3.59 4.80
C GLU A 82 9.05 4.04 4.19
N LEU A 83 8.41 3.19 3.38
CA LEU A 83 7.11 3.51 2.80
C LEU A 83 6.05 3.74 3.88
N MET A 84 6.01 2.86 4.88
CA MET A 84 5.08 3.02 6.01
C MET A 84 5.35 4.31 6.76
N ASN A 85 6.61 4.60 7.06
CA ASN A 85 6.96 5.82 7.78
C ASN A 85 6.54 7.07 7.01
N GLN A 86 6.78 7.09 5.71
CA GLN A 86 6.41 8.25 4.88
C GLN A 86 4.89 8.41 4.78
N MET A 87 4.16 7.31 4.62
CA MET A 87 2.70 7.37 4.56
C MET A 87 2.10 7.83 5.88
N ILE A 88 2.56 7.27 6.99
CA ILE A 88 2.05 7.64 8.31
C ILE A 88 2.36 9.11 8.61
N LYS A 89 3.57 9.56 8.26
CA LYS A 89 3.94 10.96 8.44
C LYS A 89 2.99 11.88 7.67
N TYR A 90 2.72 11.56 6.41
CA TYR A 90 1.79 12.33 5.59
C TYR A 90 0.41 12.39 6.22
N LEU A 91 -0.13 11.25 6.66
CA LEU A 91 -1.46 11.19 7.24
C LEU A 91 -1.54 11.97 8.55
N LYS A 92 -0.48 11.93 9.37
CA LYS A 92 -0.42 12.71 10.60
C LYS A 92 -0.39 14.22 10.31
N GLU A 93 0.33 14.62 9.28
CA GLU A 93 0.38 16.03 8.87
C GLU A 93 -0.99 16.50 8.40
N LYS A 94 -1.78 15.63 7.80
CA LYS A 94 -3.16 15.92 7.40
C LYS A 94 -4.15 15.81 8.54
N ARG A 95 -3.68 15.47 9.76
CA ARG A 95 -4.47 15.37 10.97
C ARG A 95 -5.57 14.31 10.88
N ILE A 96 -5.28 13.22 10.16
CA ILE A 96 -6.19 12.07 10.10
C ILE A 96 -6.23 11.42 11.48
N TYR A 97 -7.42 11.30 12.03
CA TYR A 97 -7.61 10.83 13.41
C TYR A 97 -7.32 9.33 13.55
N MET A 98 -7.84 8.50 12.66
CA MET A 98 -7.73 7.06 12.78
C MET A 98 -7.09 6.47 11.53
N ILE A 99 -5.95 5.81 11.71
CA ILE A 99 -5.24 5.13 10.64
C ILE A 99 -5.33 3.63 10.88
N SER A 100 -5.82 2.88 9.90
CA SER A 100 -6.00 1.44 9.99
C SER A 100 -5.20 0.73 8.92
N VAL A 101 -4.81 -0.51 9.22
CA VAL A 101 -4.14 -1.40 8.27
C VAL A 101 -4.62 -2.82 8.57
N VAL A 102 -4.81 -3.63 7.53
CA VAL A 102 -5.20 -5.02 7.68
C VAL A 102 -4.04 -5.88 7.21
N PHE A 103 -3.64 -6.84 8.02
CA PHE A 103 -2.50 -7.69 7.71
C PHE A 103 -2.69 -9.08 8.31
N GLU A 104 -2.00 -10.05 7.72
CA GLU A 104 -2.01 -11.41 8.24
C GLU A 104 -1.19 -11.48 9.52
N GLU A 105 -1.52 -12.44 10.36
CA GLU A 105 -0.93 -12.55 11.70
C GLU A 105 0.59 -12.66 11.68
N ASN A 106 1.13 -13.35 10.68
CA ASN A 106 2.59 -13.52 10.58
C ASN A 106 3.32 -12.20 10.29
N LEU A 107 2.61 -11.16 9.86
CA LEU A 107 3.19 -9.84 9.62
C LEU A 107 3.07 -8.91 10.82
N LYS A 108 2.49 -9.38 11.92
CA LYS A 108 2.32 -8.56 13.12
C LYS A 108 3.63 -7.93 13.61
N PRO A 109 4.78 -8.65 13.65
CA PRO A 109 6.02 -8.01 14.10
C PRO A 109 6.43 -6.81 13.25
N PHE A 110 6.16 -6.84 11.96
CA PHE A 110 6.44 -5.70 11.08
C PHE A 110 5.56 -4.50 11.43
N TYR A 111 4.26 -4.73 11.58
CA TYR A 111 3.32 -3.62 11.81
C TYR A 111 3.37 -3.10 13.25
N ASP A 112 3.76 -3.93 14.21
CA ASP A 112 3.93 -3.49 15.60
C ASP A 112 4.93 -2.34 15.72
N LYS A 113 5.92 -2.28 14.83
CA LYS A 113 6.94 -1.22 14.88
C LYS A 113 6.36 0.18 14.74
N PHE A 114 5.19 0.30 14.13
CA PHE A 114 4.59 1.59 13.83
C PHE A 114 3.55 2.02 14.86
N GLY A 115 3.32 1.21 15.89
CA GLY A 115 2.39 1.56 16.96
C GLY A 115 0.95 1.15 16.72
N PHE A 116 0.69 0.31 15.72
CA PHE A 116 -0.65 -0.23 15.53
C PHE A 116 -0.99 -1.21 16.62
N TYR A 117 -2.21 -1.13 17.16
CA TYR A 117 -2.71 -2.12 18.10
C TYR A 117 -3.76 -2.97 17.40
N PRO A 118 -3.84 -4.28 17.72
CA PRO A 118 -4.73 -5.17 16.97
C PRO A 118 -6.20 -4.94 17.30
N MET A 119 -7.01 -4.96 16.26
CA MET A 119 -8.46 -4.95 16.34
C MET A 119 -9.00 -6.04 15.44
N LEU A 120 -10.16 -6.58 15.77
CA LEU A 120 -10.78 -7.55 14.89
C LEU A 120 -11.28 -6.86 13.63
N CYS A 121 -11.03 -7.50 12.50
CA CYS A 121 -11.47 -7.02 11.19
C CYS A 121 -12.29 -8.11 10.51
N GLY A 122 -13.43 -7.74 9.91
CA GLY A 122 -14.20 -8.67 9.09
C GLY A 122 -13.96 -8.34 7.62
N GLN A 123 -13.67 -9.36 6.83
CA GLN A 123 -13.53 -9.23 5.38
C GLN A 123 -14.42 -10.23 4.68
N MET A 124 -14.96 -9.82 3.53
CA MET A 124 -15.76 -10.69 2.69
C MET A 124 -15.30 -10.51 1.26
N GLU A 125 -14.80 -11.58 0.66
CA GLU A 125 -14.40 -11.57 -0.73
C GLU A 125 -15.61 -11.97 -1.57
N THR A 126 -16.09 -11.05 -2.43
CA THR A 126 -17.32 -11.26 -3.17
C THR A 126 -17.09 -11.80 -4.57
N PHE A 127 -15.91 -11.62 -5.14
CA PHE A 127 -15.57 -12.21 -6.43
C PHE A 127 -14.92 -13.55 -6.19
N ASN A 128 -15.72 -14.47 -5.74
CA ASN A 128 -15.23 -15.80 -5.44
C ASN A 128 -15.05 -16.59 -6.74
N SER A 129 -13.85 -16.98 -7.03
CA SER A 129 -13.50 -17.70 -8.24
C SER A 129 -13.75 -19.21 -8.15
N LYS A 130 -14.25 -19.70 -7.05
CA LYS A 130 -14.51 -21.13 -6.92
C LYS A 130 -15.74 -21.55 -7.62
#